data_bb09f11f6d7600210fe7868b5a0c1df4
#
_entry.id   bb09f11f6d7600210fe7868b5a0c1df4
#
_cell.length_a   1.000
_cell.length_b   1.000
_cell.length_c   1.000
_cell.angle_alpha   90.00
_cell.angle_beta   90.00
_cell.angle_gamma   90.00
#
_symmetry.space_group_name_H-M   'P 1'
#
loop_
_entity.id
_entity.type
_entity.pdbx_description
1 polymer ?
#
loop_
_entity_poly.entity_id
_entity_poly.type
_entity_poly.pdbx_seq_one_letter_code
_entity_poly.pdbx_strand_id
1 'polypeptide(L)'
;MIIVVDKKEQVANIENYLNTFHIHFYTSHQKTCSIIETLIDTFPFDEKNLYAFEGVLSIHFNQKKYLWDLKNHPQYTSILLDNWQIDNQHITIIAGPCSIENEQQLQQIASKIKPLGCNILRAGAYKPRTSPYDFQGLEEKGLQLLFEIKKKYHLPVISEITSIEHLDLFVQYVDIIQVGARNMQNFELLKALGKINKLILLKR
;
A
#
# COMPACT_ATOMS: atom_id res chain seq x y z
N MET A 1 -9.89 -17.25 -8.83
CA MET A 1 -10.92 -17.34 -9.92
C MET A 1 -12.01 -18.28 -9.45
N ILE A 2 -13.26 -17.97 -9.79
CA ILE A 2 -14.42 -18.84 -9.49
C ILE A 2 -15.03 -19.23 -10.82
N ILE A 3 -15.17 -20.54 -11.06
CA ILE A 3 -15.79 -21.11 -12.24
C ILE A 3 -17.12 -21.72 -11.81
N VAL A 4 -18.22 -21.29 -12.42
CA VAL A 4 -19.56 -21.82 -12.17
C VAL A 4 -19.94 -22.76 -13.30
N VAL A 5 -20.28 -24.01 -12.96
CA VAL A 5 -20.56 -25.10 -13.92
C VAL A 5 -21.93 -25.70 -13.61
N ASP A 6 -22.82 -25.77 -14.60
CA ASP A 6 -24.16 -26.39 -14.45
C ASP A 6 -24.14 -27.89 -14.72
N LYS A 7 -23.25 -28.37 -15.59
CA LYS A 7 -23.10 -29.78 -15.92
C LYS A 7 -22.10 -30.47 -15.00
N LYS A 8 -22.60 -31.21 -14.01
CA LYS A 8 -21.74 -31.90 -13.02
C LYS A 8 -20.73 -32.87 -13.65
N GLU A 9 -21.08 -33.50 -14.75
CA GLU A 9 -20.23 -34.40 -15.53
C GLU A 9 -19.00 -33.72 -16.13
N GLN A 10 -19.05 -32.42 -16.35
CA GLN A 10 -17.93 -31.63 -16.88
C GLN A 10 -16.96 -31.11 -15.81
N VAL A 11 -17.34 -31.17 -14.55
CA VAL A 11 -16.50 -30.72 -13.44
C VAL A 11 -15.15 -31.42 -13.45
N ALA A 12 -15.15 -32.77 -13.58
CA ALA A 12 -13.95 -33.58 -13.62
C ALA A 12 -13.00 -33.18 -14.79
N ASN A 13 -13.54 -32.81 -15.94
CA ASN A 13 -12.74 -32.37 -17.08
C ASN A 13 -12.06 -31.04 -16.80
N ILE A 14 -12.74 -30.11 -16.16
CA ILE A 14 -12.18 -28.80 -15.77
C ILE A 14 -11.12 -28.99 -14.66
N GLU A 15 -11.38 -29.83 -13.67
CA GLU A 15 -10.41 -30.17 -12.62
C GLU A 15 -9.15 -30.79 -13.19
N ASN A 16 -9.29 -31.74 -14.12
CA ASN A 16 -8.15 -32.32 -14.82
C ASN A 16 -7.37 -31.28 -15.61
N TYR A 17 -8.06 -30.38 -16.31
CA TYR A 17 -7.40 -29.27 -17.03
C TYR A 17 -6.62 -28.38 -16.08
N LEU A 18 -7.19 -27.97 -14.93
CA LEU A 18 -6.49 -27.17 -13.92
C LEU A 18 -5.28 -27.91 -13.34
N ASN A 19 -5.40 -29.22 -13.11
CA ASN A 19 -4.31 -30.07 -12.62
C ASN A 19 -3.13 -30.16 -13.60
N THR A 20 -3.34 -30.07 -14.92
CA THR A 20 -2.24 -30.06 -15.90
C THR A 20 -1.32 -28.85 -15.71
N PHE A 21 -1.82 -27.78 -15.10
CA PHE A 21 -1.07 -26.57 -14.77
C PHE A 21 -0.68 -26.47 -13.30
N HIS A 22 -0.86 -27.56 -12.51
CA HIS A 22 -0.58 -27.60 -11.07
C HIS A 22 -1.32 -26.50 -10.26
N ILE A 23 -2.54 -26.19 -10.68
CA ILE A 23 -3.38 -25.18 -10.01
C ILE A 23 -4.15 -25.84 -8.88
N HIS A 24 -3.98 -25.34 -7.65
CA HIS A 24 -4.79 -25.76 -6.51
C HIS A 24 -6.18 -25.12 -6.55
N PHE A 25 -7.19 -25.92 -6.32
CA PHE A 25 -8.59 -25.49 -6.33
C PHE A 25 -9.42 -26.24 -5.28
N TYR A 26 -10.59 -25.69 -4.99
CA TYR A 26 -11.64 -26.32 -4.20
C TYR A 26 -12.90 -26.43 -5.04
N THR A 27 -13.57 -27.58 -4.99
CA THR A 27 -14.84 -27.78 -5.66
C THR A 27 -15.95 -27.94 -4.64
N SER A 28 -17.03 -27.18 -4.82
CA SER A 28 -18.26 -27.30 -4.05
C SER A 28 -19.45 -27.60 -4.97
N HIS A 29 -20.29 -28.55 -4.56
CA HIS A 29 -21.47 -28.94 -5.31
C HIS A 29 -22.73 -28.35 -4.69
N GLN A 30 -23.47 -27.59 -5.44
CA GLN A 30 -24.77 -27.05 -5.08
C GLN A 30 -25.89 -27.83 -5.79
N LYS A 31 -27.16 -27.51 -5.48
CA LYS A 31 -28.31 -28.21 -6.10
C LYS A 31 -28.36 -28.05 -7.62
N THR A 32 -28.05 -26.88 -8.12
CA THR A 32 -28.19 -26.48 -9.55
C THR A 32 -26.87 -26.30 -10.28
N CYS A 33 -25.75 -26.16 -9.57
CA CYS A 33 -24.44 -25.93 -10.19
C CYS A 33 -23.32 -26.48 -9.31
N SER A 34 -22.12 -26.56 -9.87
CA SER A 34 -20.87 -26.78 -9.15
C SER A 34 -20.02 -25.51 -9.25
N ILE A 35 -19.28 -25.22 -8.20
CA ILE A 35 -18.40 -24.07 -8.12
C ILE A 35 -16.98 -24.58 -7.90
N ILE A 36 -16.06 -24.20 -8.80
CA ILE A 36 -14.64 -24.50 -8.68
C ILE A 36 -13.94 -23.18 -8.37
N GLU A 37 -13.31 -23.10 -7.21
CA GLU A 37 -12.56 -21.94 -6.76
C GLU A 37 -11.06 -22.22 -6.76
N THR A 38 -10.27 -21.39 -7.49
CA THR A 38 -8.82 -21.51 -7.55
C THR A 38 -8.15 -20.55 -6.58
N LEU A 39 -7.02 -20.98 -6.01
CA LEU A 39 -6.24 -20.21 -5.02
C LEU A 39 -5.21 -19.27 -5.64
N ILE A 40 -5.08 -19.26 -6.96
CA ILE A 40 -4.09 -18.41 -7.67
C ILE A 40 -4.79 -17.30 -8.45
N ASP A 41 -4.05 -16.22 -8.69
CA ASP A 41 -4.55 -15.01 -9.36
C ASP A 41 -3.96 -14.79 -10.76
N THR A 42 -2.90 -15.51 -11.09
CA THR A 42 -2.28 -15.50 -12.43
C THR A 42 -2.30 -16.89 -12.99
N PHE A 43 -2.78 -17.04 -14.23
CA PHE A 43 -2.94 -18.31 -14.88
C PHE A 43 -1.93 -18.47 -16.01
N PRO A 44 -1.31 -19.66 -16.18
CA PRO A 44 -0.37 -19.96 -17.26
C PRO A 44 -1.09 -20.23 -18.58
N PHE A 45 -2.39 -20.01 -18.68
CA PHE A 45 -3.22 -20.24 -19.86
C PHE A 45 -4.19 -19.07 -20.09
N ASP A 46 -4.72 -18.93 -21.33
CA ASP A 46 -5.80 -17.99 -21.62
C ASP A 46 -7.09 -18.50 -20.97
N GLU A 47 -7.67 -17.67 -20.10
CA GLU A 47 -8.91 -17.95 -19.40
C GLU A 47 -10.09 -18.27 -20.33
N LYS A 48 -10.06 -17.77 -21.58
CA LYS A 48 -11.04 -18.10 -22.61
C LYS A 48 -11.11 -19.59 -22.90
N ASN A 49 -10.05 -20.33 -22.67
CA ASN A 49 -10.03 -21.78 -22.85
C ASN A 49 -11.00 -22.49 -21.91
N LEU A 50 -11.32 -21.90 -20.74
CA LEU A 50 -12.30 -22.47 -19.82
C LEU A 50 -13.73 -22.37 -20.35
N TYR A 51 -14.05 -21.38 -21.16
CA TYR A 51 -15.38 -21.29 -21.81
C TYR A 51 -15.57 -22.34 -22.93
N ALA A 52 -14.50 -23.02 -23.35
CA ALA A 52 -14.61 -24.14 -24.28
C ALA A 52 -15.17 -25.41 -23.62
N PHE A 53 -15.17 -25.50 -22.29
CA PHE A 53 -15.83 -26.59 -21.59
C PHE A 53 -17.34 -26.38 -21.56
N GLU A 54 -18.05 -27.37 -22.05
CA GLU A 54 -19.51 -27.33 -22.07
C GLU A 54 -20.06 -27.27 -20.64
N GLY A 55 -21.02 -26.40 -20.39
CA GLY A 55 -21.62 -26.23 -19.07
C GLY A 55 -20.92 -25.20 -18.17
N VAL A 56 -19.86 -24.53 -18.61
CA VAL A 56 -19.32 -23.36 -17.91
C VAL A 56 -20.29 -22.19 -18.10
N LEU A 57 -20.98 -21.80 -17.03
CA LEU A 57 -21.95 -20.70 -17.05
C LEU A 57 -21.26 -19.35 -16.95
N SER A 58 -20.30 -19.24 -16.05
CA SER A 58 -19.58 -17.98 -15.83
C SER A 58 -18.25 -18.24 -15.17
N ILE A 59 -17.31 -17.32 -15.44
CA ILE A 59 -16.01 -17.28 -14.80
C ILE A 59 -15.87 -15.91 -14.14
N HIS A 60 -15.66 -15.92 -12.82
CA HIS A 60 -15.47 -14.71 -12.04
C HIS A 60 -14.02 -14.68 -11.54
N PHE A 61 -13.29 -13.68 -11.96
CA PHE A 61 -11.98 -13.44 -11.39
C PHE A 61 -12.19 -12.73 -10.07
N ASN A 62 -11.55 -13.25 -9.02
CA ASN A 62 -11.39 -12.50 -7.79
C ASN A 62 -10.56 -11.27 -8.16
N GLN A 63 -11.23 -10.19 -8.54
CA GLN A 63 -10.55 -8.94 -8.74
C GLN A 63 -9.98 -8.55 -7.39
N LYS A 64 -8.67 -8.69 -7.20
CA LYS A 64 -7.90 -8.20 -6.05
C LYS A 64 -8.03 -6.69 -5.81
N LYS A 65 -9.06 -6.08 -6.38
CA LYS A 65 -9.28 -4.64 -6.41
C LYS A 65 -9.30 -4.01 -5.01
N TYR A 66 -9.57 -4.82 -3.97
CA TYR A 66 -9.77 -4.33 -2.61
C TYR A 66 -9.28 -5.35 -1.56
N LEU A 67 -8.04 -5.81 -1.71
CA LEU A 67 -7.43 -6.78 -0.77
C LEU A 67 -7.50 -6.33 0.69
N TRP A 68 -7.47 -5.01 0.90
CA TRP A 68 -7.42 -4.37 2.21
C TRP A 68 -8.75 -3.70 2.61
N ASP A 69 -9.85 -3.96 1.91
CA ASP A 69 -11.16 -3.53 2.36
C ASP A 69 -11.69 -4.45 3.49
N LEU A 70 -12.64 -3.94 4.27
CA LEU A 70 -13.22 -4.68 5.40
C LEU A 70 -13.93 -5.98 5.00
N LYS A 71 -14.33 -6.12 3.74
CA LYS A 71 -14.99 -7.32 3.22
C LYS A 71 -13.99 -8.45 3.01
N ASN A 72 -12.83 -8.15 2.41
CA ASN A 72 -11.80 -9.12 2.07
C ASN A 72 -10.75 -9.27 3.18
N HIS A 73 -10.64 -8.25 4.04
CA HIS A 73 -9.74 -8.22 5.19
C HIS A 73 -10.49 -7.74 6.43
N PRO A 74 -11.36 -8.58 7.02
CA PRO A 74 -12.22 -8.19 8.14
C PRO A 74 -11.45 -7.92 9.44
N GLN A 75 -10.21 -8.37 9.54
CA GLN A 75 -9.36 -8.09 10.69
C GLN A 75 -8.71 -6.72 10.54
N TYR A 76 -8.73 -5.96 11.63
CA TYR A 76 -8.03 -4.67 11.66
C TYR A 76 -6.52 -4.86 11.53
N THR A 77 -5.92 -4.13 10.60
CA THR A 77 -4.47 -4.11 10.44
C THR A 77 -3.84 -3.30 11.56
N SER A 78 -2.84 -3.88 12.22
CA SER A 78 -2.01 -3.21 13.20
C SER A 78 -0.60 -3.04 12.61
N ILE A 79 -0.05 -1.85 12.72
CA ILE A 79 1.29 -1.51 12.24
C ILE A 79 2.13 -1.10 13.44
N LEU A 80 3.22 -1.83 13.70
CA LEU A 80 4.20 -1.45 14.70
C LEU A 80 5.27 -0.56 14.05
N LEU A 81 5.43 0.65 14.56
CA LEU A 81 6.41 1.63 14.12
C LEU A 81 7.24 2.08 15.32
N ASP A 82 8.50 1.61 15.41
CA ASP A 82 9.33 1.72 16.61
C ASP A 82 8.56 1.24 17.85
N ASN A 83 8.27 2.16 18.79
CA ASN A 83 7.53 1.87 20.02
C ASN A 83 6.07 2.29 19.98
N TRP A 84 5.53 2.60 18.79
CA TRP A 84 4.15 3.04 18.63
C TRP A 84 3.35 2.09 17.72
N GLN A 85 2.17 1.69 18.17
CA GLN A 85 1.25 0.86 17.41
C GLN A 85 0.17 1.74 16.77
N ILE A 86 0.08 1.67 15.45
CA ILE A 86 -0.98 2.29 14.66
C ILE A 86 -2.06 1.23 14.44
N ASP A 87 -3.22 1.40 15.03
CA ASP A 87 -4.36 0.49 14.95
C ASP A 87 -5.69 1.23 15.14
N ASN A 88 -6.78 0.49 15.31
CA ASN A 88 -8.11 1.04 15.54
C ASN A 88 -8.43 1.37 17.01
N GLN A 89 -7.52 1.10 17.95
CA GLN A 89 -7.72 1.36 19.38
C GLN A 89 -6.99 2.61 19.85
N HIS A 90 -5.95 3.05 19.12
CA HIS A 90 -5.10 4.16 19.48
C HIS A 90 -5.21 5.31 18.50
N ILE A 91 -5.31 6.52 19.03
CA ILE A 91 -5.22 7.75 18.22
C ILE A 91 -3.74 8.06 18.00
N THR A 92 -3.31 8.06 16.73
CA THR A 92 -1.94 8.42 16.36
C THR A 92 -1.86 9.92 16.04
N ILE A 93 -1.10 10.67 16.84
CA ILE A 93 -0.87 12.09 16.64
C ILE A 93 0.37 12.30 15.76
N ILE A 94 0.13 12.87 14.60
CA ILE A 94 1.16 13.23 13.62
C ILE A 94 1.23 14.75 13.55
N ALA A 95 2.34 15.35 14.00
CA ALA A 95 2.51 16.80 14.03
C ALA A 95 3.88 17.22 13.50
N GLY A 96 4.02 18.51 13.16
CA GLY A 96 5.27 19.07 12.68
C GLY A 96 5.08 20.20 11.68
N PRO A 97 6.17 20.80 11.18
CA PRO A 97 6.09 21.94 10.29
C PRO A 97 5.66 21.55 8.88
N CYS A 98 4.99 22.46 8.18
CA CYS A 98 4.66 22.28 6.77
C CYS A 98 5.93 22.03 5.94
N SER A 99 6.99 22.79 6.21
CA SER A 99 8.27 22.75 5.51
C SER A 99 9.43 22.79 6.49
N ILE A 100 10.50 22.09 6.15
CA ILE A 100 11.78 22.19 6.87
C ILE A 100 12.50 23.41 6.29
N GLU A 101 12.69 24.44 7.13
CA GLU A 101 13.37 25.66 6.71
C GLU A 101 14.84 25.69 7.20
N ASN A 102 15.06 25.18 8.42
CA ASN A 102 16.39 25.03 9.01
C ASN A 102 16.37 24.04 10.17
N GLU A 103 17.54 23.66 10.65
CA GLU A 103 17.71 22.73 11.76
C GLU A 103 17.11 23.26 13.07
N GLN A 104 17.30 24.55 13.36
CA GLN A 104 16.83 25.15 14.61
C GLN A 104 15.30 25.11 14.72
N GLN A 105 14.58 25.44 13.65
CA GLN A 105 13.11 25.33 13.58
C GLN A 105 12.69 23.89 13.88
N LEU A 106 13.30 22.91 13.21
CA LEU A 106 12.92 21.52 13.34
C LEU A 106 13.18 20.99 14.75
N GLN A 107 14.32 21.34 15.35
CA GLN A 107 14.64 21.01 16.74
C GLN A 107 13.67 21.63 17.75
N GLN A 108 13.35 22.91 17.59
CA GLN A 108 12.41 23.60 18.48
C GLN A 108 11.02 22.95 18.43
N ILE A 109 10.56 22.57 17.24
CA ILE A 109 9.26 21.91 17.07
C ILE A 109 9.30 20.52 17.71
N ALA A 110 10.28 19.68 17.36
CA ALA A 110 10.39 18.32 17.87
C ALA A 110 10.46 18.28 19.41
N SER A 111 11.26 19.18 20.02
CA SER A 111 11.39 19.28 21.48
C SER A 111 10.09 19.63 22.18
N LYS A 112 9.20 20.41 21.54
CA LYS A 112 7.91 20.81 22.08
C LYS A 112 6.82 19.75 21.87
N ILE A 113 6.76 19.14 20.68
CA ILE A 113 5.66 18.21 20.37
C ILE A 113 5.84 16.84 21.01
N LYS A 114 7.08 16.39 21.24
CA LYS A 114 7.35 15.09 21.87
C LYS A 114 6.74 14.97 23.25
N PRO A 115 6.96 15.88 24.21
CA PRO A 115 6.35 15.80 25.55
C PRO A 115 4.84 16.02 25.54
N LEU A 116 4.27 16.57 24.47
CA LEU A 116 2.83 16.73 24.30
C LEU A 116 2.13 15.48 23.75
N GLY A 117 2.87 14.36 23.61
CA GLY A 117 2.29 13.09 23.17
C GLY A 117 2.25 12.89 21.65
N CYS A 118 3.01 13.68 20.88
CA CYS A 118 3.16 13.43 19.45
C CYS A 118 3.87 12.09 19.22
N ASN A 119 3.28 11.25 18.39
CA ASN A 119 3.78 9.92 18.08
C ASN A 119 4.72 9.92 16.88
N ILE A 120 4.46 10.78 15.89
CA ILE A 120 5.18 10.81 14.62
C ILE A 120 5.43 12.26 14.21
N LEU A 121 6.67 12.63 13.89
CA LEU A 121 7.01 13.94 13.36
C LEU A 121 6.81 13.97 11.84
N ARG A 122 5.98 14.89 11.37
CA ARG A 122 5.78 15.11 9.93
C ARG A 122 6.43 16.42 9.51
N ALA A 123 7.33 16.39 8.52
CA ALA A 123 7.94 17.60 7.96
C ALA A 123 8.23 17.45 6.46
N GLY A 124 7.92 18.47 5.67
CA GLY A 124 8.15 18.46 4.23
C GLY A 124 9.57 18.89 3.88
N ALA A 125 10.38 17.97 3.34
CA ALA A 125 11.72 18.28 2.81
C ALA A 125 11.65 18.83 1.39
N TYR A 126 10.75 18.31 0.58
CA TYR A 126 10.43 18.76 -0.78
C TYR A 126 9.08 19.48 -0.79
N LYS A 127 8.99 20.55 -1.57
CA LYS A 127 7.76 21.35 -1.67
C LYS A 127 7.36 21.55 -3.12
N PRO A 128 6.25 20.92 -3.56
CA PRO A 128 5.73 21.21 -4.89
C PRO A 128 5.21 22.64 -4.93
N ARG A 129 5.77 23.46 -5.85
CA ARG A 129 5.39 24.84 -6.05
C ARG A 129 5.06 25.09 -7.51
N THR A 130 4.17 26.02 -7.76
CA THR A 130 3.80 26.42 -9.11
C THR A 130 4.79 27.43 -9.71
N SER A 131 5.46 28.20 -8.84
CA SER A 131 6.50 29.16 -9.24
C SER A 131 7.89 28.60 -8.94
N PRO A 132 8.83 28.64 -9.89
CA PRO A 132 10.20 28.22 -9.66
C PRO A 132 10.98 29.19 -8.72
N TYR A 133 10.43 30.36 -8.44
CA TYR A 133 11.01 31.33 -7.52
C TYR A 133 10.61 31.09 -6.06
N ASP A 134 9.62 30.26 -5.82
CA ASP A 134 9.20 29.91 -4.46
C ASP A 134 10.19 28.92 -3.84
N PHE A 135 10.21 28.89 -2.51
CA PHE A 135 11.03 27.94 -1.76
C PHE A 135 10.60 26.49 -2.05
N GLN A 136 11.49 25.73 -2.69
CA GLN A 136 11.22 24.32 -3.11
C GLN A 136 11.44 23.31 -1.99
N GLY A 137 11.86 23.73 -0.81
CA GLY A 137 12.29 22.89 0.30
C GLY A 137 13.81 22.80 0.41
N LEU A 138 14.30 22.15 1.46
CA LEU A 138 15.73 21.86 1.61
C LEU A 138 16.15 20.54 0.92
N GLU A 139 15.21 19.87 0.28
CA GLU A 139 15.44 18.66 -0.51
C GLU A 139 16.17 17.56 0.29
N GLU A 140 17.24 16.98 -0.26
CA GLU A 140 18.03 15.95 0.41
C GLU A 140 18.56 16.42 1.77
N LYS A 141 19.06 17.65 1.87
CA LYS A 141 19.51 18.21 3.15
C LYS A 141 18.39 18.24 4.19
N GLY A 142 17.15 18.51 3.75
CA GLY A 142 15.98 18.46 4.61
C GLY A 142 15.69 17.05 5.14
N LEU A 143 15.84 16.02 4.29
CA LEU A 143 15.70 14.62 4.72
C LEU A 143 16.77 14.21 5.71
N GLN A 144 18.03 14.62 5.51
CA GLN A 144 19.14 14.36 6.43
C GLN A 144 18.89 15.02 7.79
N LEU A 145 18.47 16.29 7.83
CA LEU A 145 18.09 16.98 9.06
C LEU A 145 16.94 16.25 9.79
N LEU A 146 15.92 15.81 9.05
CA LEU A 146 14.78 15.09 9.61
C LEU A 146 15.23 13.76 10.24
N PHE A 147 16.15 13.05 9.61
CA PHE A 147 16.72 11.81 10.12
C PHE A 147 17.55 12.02 11.40
N GLU A 148 18.32 13.10 11.50
CA GLU A 148 19.05 13.43 12.74
C GLU A 148 18.08 13.77 13.88
N ILE A 149 17.01 14.48 13.61
CA ILE A 149 15.96 14.77 14.57
C ILE A 149 15.23 13.50 15.02
N LYS A 150 14.93 12.58 14.10
CA LYS A 150 14.39 11.24 14.42
C LYS A 150 15.25 10.56 15.49
N LYS A 151 16.56 10.47 15.26
CA LYS A 151 17.50 9.82 16.20
C LYS A 151 17.52 10.51 17.55
N LYS A 152 17.62 11.86 17.55
CA LYS A 152 17.73 12.66 18.75
C LYS A 152 16.51 12.61 19.65
N TYR A 153 15.31 12.60 19.08
CA TYR A 153 14.05 12.66 19.82
C TYR A 153 13.30 11.34 19.86
N HIS A 154 13.83 10.29 19.23
CA HIS A 154 13.13 8.99 19.11
C HIS A 154 11.69 9.17 18.62
N LEU A 155 11.51 9.92 17.54
CA LEU A 155 10.24 10.14 16.86
C LEU A 155 10.33 9.57 15.45
N PRO A 156 9.51 8.60 15.08
CA PRO A 156 9.35 8.22 13.68
C PRO A 156 9.01 9.43 12.81
N VAL A 157 9.44 9.42 11.55
CA VAL A 157 9.33 10.59 10.68
C VAL A 157 8.58 10.32 9.40
N ILE A 158 7.80 11.32 8.97
CA ILE A 158 7.08 11.34 7.69
C ILE A 158 7.53 12.53 6.86
N SER A 159 7.80 12.29 5.58
CA SER A 159 7.97 13.37 4.60
C SER A 159 7.23 13.05 3.29
N GLU A 160 6.82 14.09 2.57
CA GLU A 160 6.10 13.96 1.31
C GLU A 160 7.05 13.82 0.14
N ILE A 161 6.92 12.74 -0.62
CA ILE A 161 7.64 12.52 -1.87
C ILE A 161 6.94 13.24 -3.02
N THR A 162 7.70 13.91 -3.87
CA THR A 162 7.18 14.67 -5.01
C THR A 162 7.52 14.04 -6.36
N SER A 163 8.63 13.31 -6.45
CA SER A 163 9.10 12.62 -7.66
C SER A 163 9.67 11.24 -7.35
N ILE A 164 9.59 10.34 -8.31
CA ILE A 164 10.19 8.99 -8.24
C ILE A 164 11.71 9.05 -8.12
N GLU A 165 12.35 10.09 -8.65
CA GLU A 165 13.80 10.28 -8.62
C GLU A 165 14.36 10.37 -7.19
N HIS A 166 13.52 10.76 -6.23
CA HIS A 166 13.90 10.88 -4.83
C HIS A 166 13.64 9.62 -4.01
N LEU A 167 13.13 8.54 -4.63
CA LEU A 167 12.65 7.37 -3.91
C LEU A 167 13.71 6.74 -3.00
N ASP A 168 14.93 6.59 -3.49
CA ASP A 168 16.03 5.97 -2.73
C ASP A 168 16.39 6.80 -1.49
N LEU A 169 16.40 8.13 -1.59
CA LEU A 169 16.62 9.02 -0.46
C LEU A 169 15.50 8.87 0.59
N PHE A 170 14.25 8.77 0.15
CA PHE A 170 13.13 8.56 1.06
C PHE A 170 13.20 7.20 1.75
N VAL A 171 13.55 6.14 1.04
CA VAL A 171 13.76 4.81 1.64
C VAL A 171 14.84 4.86 2.71
N GLN A 172 15.89 5.63 2.52
CA GLN A 172 17.00 5.75 3.45
C GLN A 172 16.65 6.57 4.70
N TYR A 173 15.95 7.69 4.56
CA TYR A 173 15.84 8.69 5.62
C TYR A 173 14.51 8.75 6.36
N VAL A 174 13.41 8.26 5.78
CA VAL A 174 12.09 8.35 6.42
C VAL A 174 11.48 6.98 6.77
N ASP A 175 10.58 6.97 7.73
CA ASP A 175 9.86 5.78 8.15
C ASP A 175 8.59 5.59 7.35
N ILE A 176 7.89 6.68 7.08
CA ILE A 176 6.64 6.69 6.33
C ILE A 176 6.78 7.69 5.18
N ILE A 177 6.51 7.23 3.96
CA ILE A 177 6.51 8.09 2.77
C ILE A 177 5.10 8.61 2.56
N GLN A 178 4.92 9.93 2.63
CA GLN A 178 3.64 10.56 2.31
C GLN A 178 3.52 10.80 0.82
N VAL A 179 2.40 10.38 0.24
CA VAL A 179 1.98 10.77 -1.11
C VAL A 179 0.91 11.84 -0.98
N GLY A 180 1.20 13.05 -1.44
CA GLY A 180 0.26 14.16 -1.41
C GLY A 180 -0.93 13.95 -2.34
N ALA A 181 -2.05 14.65 -2.09
CA ALA A 181 -3.27 14.51 -2.88
C ALA A 181 -3.07 14.80 -4.38
N ARG A 182 -2.13 15.70 -4.74
CA ARG A 182 -1.78 15.99 -6.14
C ARG A 182 -1.13 14.82 -6.85
N ASN A 183 -0.41 13.96 -6.11
CA ASN A 183 0.29 12.78 -6.62
C ASN A 183 -0.49 11.47 -6.43
N MET A 184 -1.71 11.50 -5.90
CA MET A 184 -2.50 10.29 -5.69
C MET A 184 -2.91 9.58 -7.00
N GLN A 185 -2.79 10.27 -8.13
CA GLN A 185 -3.03 9.74 -9.48
C GLN A 185 -1.73 9.58 -10.30
N ASN A 186 -0.58 9.82 -9.70
CA ASN A 186 0.71 9.55 -10.33
C ASN A 186 1.01 8.05 -10.25
N PHE A 187 0.44 7.27 -11.18
CA PHE A 187 0.50 5.81 -11.16
C PHE A 187 1.93 5.26 -11.28
N GLU A 188 2.82 5.96 -11.95
CA GLU A 188 4.23 5.53 -12.03
C GLU A 188 4.91 5.64 -10.65
N LEU A 189 4.69 6.72 -9.93
CA LEU A 189 5.15 6.86 -8.54
C LEU A 189 4.53 5.79 -7.64
N LEU A 190 3.22 5.57 -7.75
CA LEU A 190 2.51 4.56 -6.94
C LEU A 190 3.00 3.13 -7.22
N LYS A 191 3.28 2.78 -8.49
CA LYS A 191 3.87 1.49 -8.86
C LYS A 191 5.27 1.31 -8.27
N ALA A 192 6.09 2.37 -8.27
CA ALA A 192 7.42 2.33 -7.68
C ALA A 192 7.34 2.16 -6.16
N LEU A 193 6.46 2.91 -5.50
CA LEU A 193 6.21 2.79 -4.06
C LEU A 193 5.69 1.40 -3.66
N GLY A 194 4.88 0.77 -4.51
CA GLY A 194 4.38 -0.59 -4.28
C GLY A 194 5.45 -1.69 -4.34
N LYS A 195 6.65 -1.38 -4.82
CA LYS A 195 7.78 -2.33 -4.91
C LYS A 195 8.75 -2.26 -3.72
N ILE A 196 8.61 -1.26 -2.87
CA ILE A 196 9.48 -1.07 -1.71
C ILE A 196 8.79 -1.52 -0.42
N ASN A 197 9.59 -1.90 0.57
CA ASN A 197 9.09 -2.28 1.89
C ASN A 197 9.13 -1.06 2.85
N LYS A 198 8.25 -0.08 2.60
CA LYS A 198 8.07 1.11 3.44
C LYS A 198 6.59 1.39 3.65
N LEU A 199 6.28 1.99 4.79
CA LEU A 199 4.92 2.45 5.06
C LEU A 199 4.59 3.65 4.16
N ILE A 200 3.40 3.66 3.61
CA ILE A 200 2.91 4.72 2.73
C ILE A 200 1.69 5.38 3.35
N LEU A 201 1.75 6.71 3.48
CA LEU A 201 0.61 7.54 3.86
C LEU A 201 0.04 8.21 2.61
N LEU A 202 -0.97 7.60 2.02
CA LEU A 202 -1.66 8.17 0.87
C LEU A 202 -2.70 9.20 1.33
N LYS A 203 -2.48 10.46 0.97
CA LYS A 203 -3.47 11.53 1.17
C LYS A 203 -4.45 11.57 0.00
N ARG A 204 -5.70 11.67 0.36
CA ARG A 204 -6.81 11.72 -0.59
C ARG A 204 -7.46 13.10 -0.63
#